data_4f4850b5b9e1bd7fa2ef8caea805ea8f
#
_entry.id   4f4850b5b9e1bd7fa2ef8caea805ea8f
#
_cell.length_a   1.000
_cell.length_b   1.000
_cell.length_c   1.000
_cell.angle_alpha   90.00
_cell.angle_beta   90.00
_cell.angle_gamma   90.00
#
_symmetry.space_group_name_H-M   'P 1'
#
loop_
_entity.id
_entity.type
_entity.pdbx_description
1 polymer ?
#
loop_
_entity_poly.entity_id
_entity_poly.type
_entity_poly.pdbx_seq_one_letter_code
_entity_poly.pdbx_strand_id
1 'polypeptide(L)' 'MTPLQFVTRQRIARAQQLIRETSRSQIESALEVGYTSPSHFAQVFRRVTGLTPSDYRRQR' A
#
# COMPACT_ATOMS: atom_id res chain seq x y z
N MET A 1 9.16 -17.46 -4.25
CA MET A 1 8.30 -16.28 -4.51
C MET A 1 7.93 -16.26 -5.98
N THR A 2 6.64 -16.12 -6.29
CA THR A 2 6.20 -16.04 -7.68
C THR A 2 6.44 -14.63 -8.22
N PRO A 3 6.53 -14.47 -9.56
CA PRO A 3 6.65 -13.13 -10.16
C PRO A 3 5.53 -12.19 -9.74
N LEU A 4 4.30 -12.71 -9.58
CA LEU A 4 3.18 -11.89 -9.17
C LEU A 4 3.35 -11.40 -7.72
N GLN A 5 3.82 -12.27 -6.83
CA GLN A 5 4.09 -11.88 -5.45
C GLN A 5 5.18 -10.84 -5.36
N PHE A 6 6.19 -10.96 -6.20
CA PHE A 6 7.28 -9.98 -6.24
C PHE A 6 6.74 -8.61 -6.65
N VAL A 7 5.92 -8.55 -7.71
CA VAL A 7 5.33 -7.29 -8.17
C VAL A 7 4.43 -6.68 -7.09
N THR A 8 3.62 -7.51 -6.44
CA THR A 8 2.74 -7.05 -5.37
C THR A 8 3.53 -6.43 -4.23
N ARG A 9 4.59 -7.07 -3.79
CA ARG A 9 5.44 -6.55 -2.71
C ARG A 9 6.11 -5.24 -3.12
N GLN A 10 6.53 -5.12 -4.36
CA GLN A 10 7.11 -3.88 -4.88
C GLN A 10 6.10 -2.73 -4.82
N ARG A 11 4.86 -3.00 -5.24
CA ARG A 11 3.80 -2.00 -5.20
C ARG A 11 3.49 -1.56 -3.78
N ILE A 12 3.40 -2.50 -2.85
CA ILE A 12 3.11 -2.18 -1.46
C ILE A 12 4.28 -1.43 -0.82
N ALA A 13 5.51 -1.79 -1.14
CA ALA A 13 6.68 -1.07 -0.63
C ALA A 13 6.66 0.39 -1.11
N ARG A 14 6.29 0.61 -2.37
CA ARG A 14 6.16 1.96 -2.90
C ARG A 14 5.04 2.73 -2.18
N ALA A 15 3.91 2.06 -1.92
CA ALA A 15 2.80 2.67 -1.20
C ALA A 15 3.21 3.05 0.22
N GLN A 16 3.96 2.19 0.91
CA GLN A 16 4.47 2.50 2.25
C GLN A 16 5.31 3.77 2.23
N GLN A 17 6.16 3.89 1.22
CA GLN A 17 7.00 5.08 1.07
C GLN A 17 6.14 6.33 0.87
N LEU A 18 5.14 6.25 -0.01
CA LEU A 18 4.26 7.39 -0.27
C LEU A 18 3.47 7.80 0.98
N ILE A 19 2.96 6.84 1.71
CA ILE A 19 2.19 7.11 2.93
C ILE A 19 3.09 7.74 4.00
N ARG A 20 4.31 7.26 4.11
CA ARG A 20 5.25 7.71 5.15
C ARG A 20 5.87 9.06 4.84
N GLU A 21 6.19 9.31 3.58
CA GLU A 21 6.98 10.47 3.19
C GLU A 21 6.18 11.62 2.61
N THR A 22 4.90 11.39 2.29
CA THR A 22 4.05 12.43 1.72
C THR A 22 2.76 12.56 2.51
N SER A 23 2.02 13.64 2.24
CA SER A 23 0.71 13.84 2.84
C SER A 23 -0.43 13.31 1.97
N ARG A 24 -0.12 12.50 0.96
CA ARG A 24 -1.13 11.94 0.06
C ARG A 24 -2.10 11.05 0.83
N SER A 25 -3.37 11.08 0.40
CA SER A 25 -4.38 10.21 0.98
C SER A 25 -4.12 8.75 0.62
N GLN A 26 -4.78 7.83 1.32
CA GLN A 26 -4.70 6.40 1.01
C GLN A 26 -5.17 6.13 -0.42
N ILE A 27 -6.24 6.82 -0.85
CA ILE A 27 -6.78 6.64 -2.19
C ILE A 27 -5.76 7.06 -3.24
N GLU A 28 -5.11 8.21 -3.03
CA GLU A 28 -4.09 8.69 -3.95
C GLU A 28 -2.90 7.74 -4.00
N SER A 29 -2.46 7.23 -2.86
CA SER A 29 -1.37 6.27 -2.81
C SER A 29 -1.72 4.98 -3.54
N ALA A 30 -2.95 4.49 -3.38
CA ALA A 30 -3.40 3.30 -4.07
C ALA A 30 -3.37 3.48 -5.59
N LEU A 31 -3.88 4.60 -6.07
CA LEU A 31 -3.89 4.89 -7.51
C LEU A 31 -2.47 5.03 -8.05
N GLU A 32 -1.59 5.66 -7.31
CA GLU A 32 -0.21 5.86 -7.73
C GLU A 32 0.51 4.54 -7.98
N VAL A 33 0.22 3.51 -7.18
CA VAL A 33 0.88 2.22 -7.32
C VAL A 33 0.08 1.23 -8.16
N GLY A 34 -1.00 1.67 -8.81
CA GLY A 34 -1.71 0.87 -9.79
C GLY A 34 -2.96 0.15 -9.30
N TYR A 35 -3.47 0.46 -8.12
CA TYR A 35 -4.73 -0.11 -7.64
C TYR A 35 -5.88 0.82 -7.95
N THR A 36 -6.98 0.26 -8.46
CA THR A 36 -8.17 1.03 -8.81
C THR A 36 -9.21 1.06 -7.70
N SER A 37 -9.14 0.11 -6.75
CA SER A 37 -10.08 0.01 -5.63
C SER A 37 -9.35 0.23 -4.32
N PRO A 38 -9.72 1.25 -3.53
CA PRO A 38 -9.12 1.46 -2.21
C PRO A 38 -9.31 0.28 -1.28
N SER A 39 -10.47 -0.40 -1.36
CA SER A 39 -10.73 -1.57 -0.52
C SER A 39 -9.77 -2.71 -0.84
N HIS A 40 -9.58 -2.99 -2.13
CA HIS A 40 -8.65 -4.03 -2.56
C HIS A 40 -7.22 -3.67 -2.15
N PHE A 41 -6.83 -2.43 -2.34
CA PHE A 41 -5.52 -1.96 -1.91
C PHE A 41 -5.31 -2.18 -0.41
N ALA A 42 -6.29 -1.82 0.41
CA ALA A 42 -6.18 -1.99 1.86
C ALA A 42 -6.03 -3.45 2.25
N GLN A 43 -6.76 -4.36 1.59
CA GLN A 43 -6.65 -5.79 1.86
C GLN A 43 -5.26 -6.33 1.53
N VAL A 44 -4.74 -5.95 0.36
CA VAL A 44 -3.40 -6.39 -0.06
C VAL A 44 -2.33 -5.80 0.84
N PHE A 45 -2.46 -4.52 1.18
CA PHE A 45 -1.53 -3.84 2.07
C PHE A 45 -1.45 -4.57 3.41
N ARG A 46 -2.61 -4.88 3.99
CA ARG A 46 -2.65 -5.58 5.27
C ARG A 46 -2.06 -6.99 5.15
N ARG A 47 -2.30 -7.68 4.04
CA ARG A 47 -1.75 -9.02 3.83
C ARG A 47 -0.23 -8.99 3.80
N VAL A 48 0.35 -8.00 3.16
CA VAL A 48 1.80 -7.90 2.99
C VAL A 48 2.49 -7.36 4.23
N THR A 49 1.90 -6.34 4.86
CA THR A 49 2.56 -5.62 5.96
C THR A 49 2.04 -5.99 7.33
N GLY A 50 0.86 -6.60 7.42
CA GLY A 50 0.21 -6.89 8.69
C GLY A 50 -0.61 -5.73 9.25
N LEU A 51 -0.62 -4.58 8.58
CA LEU A 51 -1.32 -3.38 9.01
C LEU A 51 -2.15 -2.81 7.88
N THR A 52 -3.27 -2.15 8.24
CA THR A 52 -4.00 -1.38 7.23
C THR A 52 -3.21 -0.11 6.92
N PRO A 53 -3.46 0.54 5.76
CA PRO A 53 -2.80 1.80 5.46
C PRO A 53 -3.04 2.87 6.52
N SER A 54 -4.25 2.90 7.11
CA SER A 54 -4.57 3.85 8.18
C SER A 54 -3.72 3.60 9.42
N ASP A 55 -3.61 2.33 9.82
CA ASP A 55 -2.80 1.96 10.98
C ASP A 55 -1.33 2.26 10.74
N TYR A 56 -0.86 1.99 9.53
CA TYR A 56 0.52 2.25 9.18
C TYR A 56 0.85 3.75 9.26
N ARG A 57 -0.06 4.59 8.76
CA ARG A 57 0.13 6.05 8.82
C ARG A 57 0.15 6.53 10.26
N ARG A 58 -0.68 5.94 11.11
CA ARG A 58 -0.80 6.33 12.50
C ARG A 58 0.46 6.01 13.31
N GLN A 59 1.21 4.99 12.90
CA GLN A 59 2.40 4.54 13.63
C GLN A 59 3.64 5.37 13.37
N ARG A 60 3.66 6.17 12.34
CA ARG A 60 4.86 6.93 12.00
C ARG A 60 5.10 8.12 12.94
#